data_f849adcc87a8eecb2242dc3d1967a2fb
#
_entry.id   f849adcc87a8eecb2242dc3d1967a2fb
#
_cell.length_a   1.000
_cell.length_b   1.000
_cell.length_c   1.000
_cell.angle_alpha   90.00
_cell.angle_beta   90.00
_cell.angle_gamma   90.00
#
_symmetry.space_group_name_H-M   'P 1'
#
loop_
_entity.id
_entity.type
_entity.pdbx_description
1 polymer ?
#
loop_
_entity_poly.entity_id
_entity_poly.type
_entity_poly.pdbx_seq_one_letter_code
_entity_poly.pdbx_strand_id
1 'polypeptide(L)'
;MAIDSALRAATDGGIPIGASLVDSHGFLVSTGKSEELQLKSFIHHAVIKCIEFANRQGFTNWNNSTLYTTTAPCTMCCGAILMHGIKSVIIGETSNQLGNLDLLRDSGVVVSILHSEQCKNLLTTFIDEKPYVWNNKVH
;
A
#
# COMPACT_ATOMS: atom_id res chain seq x y z
N MET A 1 6.04 6.39 8.06
CA MET A 1 5.50 5.06 8.41
C MET A 1 5.41 4.13 7.22
N ALA A 2 4.67 4.49 6.19
CA ALA A 2 4.60 3.66 4.98
C ALA A 2 5.97 3.54 4.29
N ILE A 3 6.74 4.61 4.22
CA ILE A 3 8.10 4.60 3.66
C ILE A 3 9.01 3.68 4.46
N ASP A 4 8.94 3.73 5.79
CA ASP A 4 9.74 2.84 6.64
C ASP A 4 9.42 1.36 6.36
N SER A 5 8.15 1.04 6.15
CA SER A 5 7.74 -0.32 5.79
C SER A 5 8.28 -0.73 4.42
N ALA A 6 8.28 0.19 3.44
CA ALA A 6 8.85 -0.06 2.12
C ALA A 6 10.35 -0.33 2.21
N LEU A 7 11.08 0.44 3.02
CA LEU A 7 12.51 0.24 3.24
C LEU A 7 12.80 -1.11 3.92
N ARG A 8 11.96 -1.53 4.86
CA ARG A 8 12.09 -2.85 5.48
C ARG A 8 11.85 -3.98 4.49
N ALA A 9 10.88 -3.82 3.58
CA ALA A 9 10.65 -4.80 2.52
C ALA A 9 11.89 -4.94 1.63
N ALA A 10 12.52 -3.82 1.26
CA ALA A 10 13.75 -3.82 0.48
C ALA A 10 14.89 -4.53 1.22
N THR A 11 15.04 -4.27 2.53
CA THR A 11 16.04 -4.93 3.36
C THR A 11 15.84 -6.45 3.41
N ASP A 12 14.59 -6.91 3.41
CA ASP A 12 14.24 -8.33 3.38
C ASP A 12 14.39 -8.97 2.00
N GLY A 13 14.85 -8.22 0.99
CA GLY A 13 14.94 -8.70 -0.38
C GLY A 13 13.63 -8.66 -1.15
N GLY A 14 12.64 -7.97 -0.63
CA GLY A 14 11.31 -7.83 -1.24
C GLY A 14 11.14 -6.57 -2.06
N ILE A 15 9.94 -6.40 -2.59
CA ILE A 15 9.56 -5.21 -3.35
C ILE A 15 9.35 -4.05 -2.38
N PRO A 16 9.98 -2.88 -2.60
CA PRO A 16 9.93 -1.76 -1.66
C PRO A 16 8.60 -0.99 -1.73
N ILE A 17 7.55 -1.62 -1.28
CA ILE A 17 6.22 -1.03 -1.15
C ILE A 17 5.78 -1.16 0.29
N GLY A 18 5.26 -0.08 0.86
CA GLY A 18 4.80 -0.04 2.24
C GLY A 18 3.47 0.67 2.38
N ALA A 19 2.76 0.36 3.46
CA ALA A 19 1.49 0.99 3.82
C ALA A 19 1.41 1.20 5.32
N SER A 20 0.60 2.15 5.74
CA SER A 20 0.28 2.39 7.14
C SER A 20 -1.18 2.82 7.28
N LEU A 21 -1.79 2.44 8.39
CA LEU A 21 -3.16 2.81 8.73
C LEU A 21 -3.15 3.66 10.00
N VAL A 22 -3.83 4.78 9.96
CA VAL A 22 -3.88 5.77 11.04
C VAL A 22 -5.34 5.97 11.42
N ASP A 23 -5.62 6.04 12.72
CA ASP A 23 -6.97 6.23 13.23
C ASP A 23 -7.42 7.71 13.16
N SER A 24 -8.64 7.99 13.62
CA SER A 24 -9.22 9.34 13.61
C SER A 24 -8.46 10.35 14.47
N HIS A 25 -7.66 9.87 15.40
CA HIS A 25 -6.85 10.72 16.30
C HIS A 25 -5.40 10.89 15.82
N GLY A 26 -5.06 10.32 14.67
CA GLY A 26 -3.72 10.40 14.12
C GLY A 26 -2.76 9.35 14.69
N PHE A 27 -3.23 8.36 15.46
CA PHE A 27 -2.41 7.29 15.99
C PHE A 27 -2.25 6.15 14.98
N LEU A 28 -1.05 5.61 14.94
CA LEU A 28 -0.75 4.46 14.06
C LEU A 28 -1.46 3.21 14.57
N VAL A 29 -2.27 2.60 13.69
CA VAL A 29 -2.95 1.33 13.97
C VAL A 29 -2.10 0.15 13.53
N SER A 30 -1.61 0.20 12.30
CA SER A 30 -0.84 -0.90 11.73
C SER A 30 0.04 -0.41 10.58
N THR A 31 1.03 -1.23 10.23
CA THR A 31 1.84 -1.06 9.02
C THR A 31 1.84 -2.36 8.25
N GLY A 32 2.16 -2.26 6.95
CA GLY A 32 2.34 -3.41 6.09
C GLY A 32 3.46 -3.17 5.09
N LYS A 33 4.17 -4.22 4.75
CA LYS A 33 5.19 -4.20 3.70
C LYS A 33 4.86 -5.30 2.69
N SER A 34 5.27 -5.11 1.43
CA SER A 34 5.14 -6.17 0.45
C SER A 34 5.97 -7.39 0.89
N GLU A 35 5.35 -8.53 0.89
CA GLU A 35 5.98 -9.82 1.21
C GLU A 35 5.80 -10.83 0.07
N GLU A 36 5.50 -10.36 -1.13
CA GLU A 36 5.24 -11.21 -2.29
C GLU A 36 6.40 -12.14 -2.61
N LEU A 37 7.63 -11.59 -2.62
CA LEU A 37 8.84 -12.35 -2.93
C LEU A 37 9.25 -13.24 -1.75
N GLN A 38 9.19 -12.72 -0.53
CA GLN A 38 9.59 -13.42 0.68
C GLN A 38 8.71 -14.67 0.91
N LEU A 39 7.39 -14.52 0.69
CA LEU A 39 6.42 -15.59 0.90
C LEU A 39 6.08 -16.35 -0.39
N LYS A 40 6.67 -15.94 -1.53
CA LYS A 40 6.44 -16.55 -2.85
C LYS A 40 4.94 -16.58 -3.20
N SER A 41 4.24 -15.47 -2.92
CA SER A 41 2.80 -15.36 -3.16
C SER A 41 2.42 -13.91 -3.45
N PHE A 42 1.87 -13.68 -4.63
CA PHE A 42 1.59 -12.31 -5.13
C PHE A 42 0.36 -11.64 -4.48
N ILE A 43 -0.31 -12.29 -3.55
CA ILE A 43 -1.39 -11.63 -2.80
C ILE A 43 -0.89 -10.86 -1.57
N HIS A 44 0.36 -11.05 -1.16
CA HIS A 44 0.92 -10.40 0.03
C HIS A 44 1.39 -8.98 -0.26
N HIS A 45 0.48 -8.15 -0.73
CA HIS A 45 0.72 -6.73 -0.95
C HIS A 45 0.77 -5.97 0.38
N ALA A 46 1.48 -4.84 0.39
CA ALA A 46 1.64 -4.02 1.59
C ALA A 46 0.31 -3.59 2.20
N VAL A 47 -0.63 -3.14 1.36
CA VAL A 47 -1.97 -2.73 1.80
C VAL A 47 -2.72 -3.90 2.44
N ILE A 48 -2.66 -5.07 1.82
CA ILE A 48 -3.32 -6.28 2.34
C ILE A 48 -2.75 -6.64 3.72
N LYS A 49 -1.42 -6.62 3.87
CA LYS A 49 -0.77 -6.92 5.15
C LYS A 49 -1.13 -5.90 6.23
N CYS A 50 -1.17 -4.62 5.86
CA CYS A 50 -1.56 -3.55 6.78
C CYS A 50 -2.97 -3.74 7.31
N ILE A 51 -3.93 -4.02 6.43
CA ILE A 51 -5.33 -4.27 6.79
C ILE A 51 -5.46 -5.56 7.62
N GLU A 52 -4.75 -6.61 7.24
CA GLU A 52 -4.75 -7.87 7.98
C GLU A 52 -4.30 -7.67 9.43
N PHE A 53 -3.20 -6.96 9.65
CA PHE A 53 -2.70 -6.70 11.00
C PHE A 53 -3.67 -5.86 11.82
N ALA A 54 -4.32 -4.87 11.21
CA ALA A 54 -5.35 -4.08 11.90
C ALA A 54 -6.54 -4.95 12.31
N ASN A 55 -6.96 -5.87 11.44
CA ASN A 55 -8.02 -6.84 11.77
C ASN A 55 -7.65 -7.70 12.98
N ARG A 56 -6.43 -8.21 13.02
CA ARG A 56 -5.95 -9.06 14.12
C ARG A 56 -5.91 -8.31 15.45
N GLN A 57 -5.70 -7.01 15.43
CA GLN A 57 -5.71 -6.17 16.62
C GLN A 57 -7.12 -5.80 17.07
N GLY A 58 -8.15 -6.20 16.34
CA GLY A 58 -9.54 -5.86 16.66
C GLY A 58 -9.95 -4.44 16.29
N PHE A 59 -9.24 -3.80 15.35
CA PHE A 59 -9.59 -2.45 14.92
C PHE A 59 -10.97 -2.44 14.27
N THR A 60 -11.81 -1.45 14.62
CA THR A 60 -13.20 -1.38 14.16
C THR A 60 -13.59 -0.04 13.55
N ASN A 61 -12.84 1.03 13.83
CA ASN A 61 -13.23 2.38 13.40
C ASN A 61 -12.71 2.72 12.00
N TRP A 62 -12.96 1.83 11.06
CA TRP A 62 -12.46 1.91 9.69
C TRP A 62 -12.91 3.17 8.94
N ASN A 63 -14.16 3.61 9.15
CA ASN A 63 -14.73 4.76 8.44
C ASN A 63 -14.00 6.08 8.71
N ASN A 64 -13.35 6.18 9.85
CA ASN A 64 -12.64 7.37 10.27
C ASN A 64 -11.12 7.20 10.22
N SER A 65 -10.66 6.14 9.57
CA SER A 65 -9.23 5.87 9.40
C SER A 65 -8.71 6.43 8.08
N THR A 66 -7.39 6.58 7.99
CA THR A 66 -6.69 6.98 6.77
C THR A 66 -5.62 5.95 6.46
N LEU A 67 -5.63 5.46 5.23
CA LEU A 67 -4.60 4.55 4.74
C LEU A 67 -3.57 5.33 3.94
N TYR A 68 -2.31 5.13 4.27
CA TYR A 68 -1.16 5.64 3.51
C TYR A 68 -0.52 4.49 2.77
N THR A 69 -0.19 4.69 1.51
CA THR A 69 0.54 3.71 0.71
C THR A 69 1.59 4.41 -0.15
N THR A 70 2.76 3.80 -0.29
CA THR A 70 3.87 4.43 -1.03
C THR A 70 3.63 4.48 -2.53
N THR A 71 2.84 3.55 -3.07
CA THR A 71 2.44 3.55 -4.49
C THR A 71 0.95 3.27 -4.62
N ALA A 72 0.39 3.53 -5.81
CA ALA A 72 -1.04 3.37 -6.05
C ALA A 72 -1.50 1.92 -5.79
N PRO A 73 -2.61 1.72 -5.06
CA PRO A 73 -3.12 0.38 -4.78
C PRO A 73 -3.73 -0.26 -6.02
N CYS A 74 -3.42 -1.54 -6.25
CA CYS A 74 -4.01 -2.32 -7.32
C CYS A 74 -5.49 -2.63 -7.03
N THR A 75 -6.18 -3.25 -7.98
CA THR A 75 -7.61 -3.59 -7.84
C THR A 75 -7.90 -4.44 -6.60
N MET A 76 -7.06 -5.42 -6.29
CA MET A 76 -7.21 -6.25 -5.10
C MET A 76 -7.13 -5.42 -3.82
N CYS A 77 -6.15 -4.53 -3.73
CA CYS A 77 -5.97 -3.65 -2.58
C CYS A 77 -7.13 -2.66 -2.46
N CYS A 78 -7.59 -2.09 -3.58
CA CYS A 78 -8.77 -1.23 -3.59
C CYS A 78 -10.01 -1.96 -3.09
N GLY A 79 -10.20 -3.21 -3.49
CA GLY A 79 -11.29 -4.04 -3.00
C GLY A 79 -11.24 -4.23 -1.48
N ALA A 80 -10.05 -4.48 -0.94
CA ALA A 80 -9.86 -4.62 0.50
C ALA A 80 -10.17 -3.31 1.24
N ILE A 81 -9.73 -2.17 0.69
CA ILE A 81 -10.03 -0.84 1.24
C ILE A 81 -11.55 -0.62 1.31
N LEU A 82 -12.25 -0.90 0.22
CA LEU A 82 -13.70 -0.72 0.14
C LEU A 82 -14.45 -1.67 1.08
N MET A 83 -14.03 -2.92 1.14
CA MET A 83 -14.66 -3.92 2.00
C MET A 83 -14.62 -3.51 3.48
N HIS A 84 -13.55 -2.86 3.90
CA HIS A 84 -13.39 -2.42 5.29
C HIS A 84 -14.00 -1.05 5.57
N GLY A 85 -14.40 -0.31 4.54
CA GLY A 85 -15.02 1.00 4.74
C GLY A 85 -14.04 2.13 5.01
N ILE A 86 -12.78 2.00 4.61
CA ILE A 86 -11.80 3.09 4.69
C ILE A 86 -12.22 4.19 3.72
N LYS A 87 -12.32 5.44 4.19
CA LYS A 87 -12.84 6.57 3.39
C LYS A 87 -11.77 7.54 2.93
N SER A 88 -10.54 7.41 3.39
CA SER A 88 -9.45 8.31 3.04
C SER A 88 -8.19 7.51 2.72
N VAL A 89 -7.62 7.73 1.54
CA VAL A 89 -6.40 7.08 1.08
C VAL A 89 -5.42 8.13 0.58
N ILE A 90 -4.21 8.10 1.10
CA ILE A 90 -3.13 9.00 0.69
C ILE A 90 -2.04 8.16 0.03
N ILE A 91 -1.73 8.52 -1.21
CA ILE A 91 -0.85 7.76 -2.09
C ILE A 91 0.43 8.55 -2.33
N GLY A 92 1.58 7.90 -2.15
CA GLY A 92 2.88 8.53 -2.34
C GLY A 92 3.16 8.88 -3.80
N GLU A 93 2.90 7.96 -4.73
CA GLU A 93 3.16 8.16 -6.14
C GLU A 93 2.30 7.25 -7.02
N THR A 94 2.15 7.61 -8.30
CA THR A 94 1.40 6.84 -9.30
C THR A 94 2.19 6.58 -10.57
N SER A 95 3.46 6.98 -10.62
CA SER A 95 4.28 6.88 -11.84
C SER A 95 4.64 5.44 -12.20
N ASN A 96 4.93 4.62 -11.20
CA ASN A 96 5.35 3.23 -11.40
C ASN A 96 4.16 2.29 -11.54
N GLN A 97 3.02 2.65 -10.95
CA GLN A 97 1.83 1.83 -10.94
C GLN A 97 0.62 2.76 -10.87
N LEU A 98 -0.31 2.62 -11.81
CA LEU A 98 -1.50 3.48 -11.86
C LEU A 98 -2.56 3.04 -10.84
N GLY A 99 -2.59 1.76 -10.50
CA GLY A 99 -3.61 1.22 -9.61
C GLY A 99 -5.01 1.26 -10.22
N ASN A 100 -6.01 1.28 -9.35
CA ASN A 100 -7.41 1.42 -9.76
C ASN A 100 -8.09 2.52 -8.93
N LEU A 101 -7.61 3.76 -9.08
CA LEU A 101 -8.07 4.89 -8.28
C LEU A 101 -9.52 5.26 -8.59
N ASP A 102 -9.99 5.03 -9.81
CA ASP A 102 -11.37 5.31 -10.19
C ASP A 102 -12.35 4.46 -9.38
N LEU A 103 -12.00 3.21 -9.10
CA LEU A 103 -12.82 2.35 -8.25
C LEU A 103 -13.00 2.96 -6.85
N LEU A 104 -11.93 3.50 -6.27
CA LEU A 104 -11.99 4.16 -4.96
C LEU A 104 -12.84 5.43 -5.02
N ARG A 105 -12.56 6.31 -5.99
CA ARG A 105 -13.26 7.58 -6.14
C ARG A 105 -14.74 7.39 -6.42
N ASP A 106 -15.09 6.48 -7.31
CA ASP A 106 -16.49 6.19 -7.67
C ASP A 106 -17.26 5.60 -6.49
N SER A 107 -16.56 5.01 -5.54
CA SER A 107 -17.15 4.44 -4.31
C SER A 107 -17.16 5.41 -3.14
N GLY A 108 -16.77 6.67 -3.35
CA GLY A 108 -16.84 7.71 -2.33
C GLY A 108 -15.61 7.83 -1.45
N VAL A 109 -14.49 7.20 -1.80
CA VAL A 109 -13.23 7.33 -1.07
C VAL A 109 -12.52 8.61 -1.51
N VAL A 110 -12.05 9.40 -0.55
CA VAL A 110 -11.23 10.58 -0.82
C VAL A 110 -9.80 10.12 -1.09
N VAL A 111 -9.31 10.37 -2.29
CA VAL A 111 -7.97 9.95 -2.73
C VAL A 111 -7.09 11.18 -2.91
N SER A 112 -5.95 11.20 -2.23
CA SER A 112 -4.94 12.25 -2.36
C SER A 112 -3.63 11.65 -2.84
N ILE A 113 -2.98 12.29 -3.82
CA ILE A 113 -1.70 11.87 -4.36
C ILE A 113 -0.66 12.92 -4.00
N LEU A 114 0.40 12.51 -3.32
CA LEU A 114 1.44 13.43 -2.84
C LEU A 114 2.49 13.74 -3.89
N HIS A 115 2.61 12.93 -4.95
CA HIS A 115 3.68 13.04 -5.95
C HIS A 115 5.06 13.05 -5.28
N SER A 116 5.27 12.14 -4.33
CA SER A 116 6.50 12.04 -3.55
C SER A 116 7.63 11.46 -4.40
N GLU A 117 8.70 12.23 -4.59
CA GLU A 117 9.90 11.74 -5.28
C GLU A 117 10.56 10.60 -4.52
N GLN A 118 10.54 10.62 -3.18
CA GLN A 118 11.10 9.55 -2.38
C GLN A 118 10.36 8.24 -2.60
N CYS A 119 9.03 8.26 -2.58
CA CYS A 119 8.22 7.07 -2.84
C CYS A 119 8.43 6.55 -4.26
N LYS A 120 8.46 7.45 -5.25
CA LYS A 120 8.70 7.10 -6.64
C LYS A 120 10.06 6.43 -6.80
N ASN A 121 11.11 7.03 -6.24
CA ASN A 121 12.49 6.56 -6.40
C ASN A 121 12.71 5.20 -5.73
N LEU A 122 12.09 4.92 -4.61
CA LEU A 122 12.18 3.61 -3.96
C LEU A 122 11.80 2.49 -4.93
N LEU A 123 10.67 2.63 -5.60
CA LEU A 123 10.17 1.61 -6.51
C LEU A 123 10.88 1.65 -7.86
N THR A 124 11.17 2.84 -8.39
CA THR A 124 11.91 3.01 -9.66
C THR A 124 13.28 2.33 -9.57
N THR A 125 14.01 2.53 -8.48
CA THR A 125 15.32 1.90 -8.28
C THR A 125 15.21 0.38 -8.29
N PHE A 126 14.22 -0.18 -7.64
CA PHE A 126 13.99 -1.62 -7.65
C PHE A 126 13.67 -2.14 -9.06
N ILE A 127 12.79 -1.44 -9.79
CA ILE A 127 12.41 -1.82 -11.15
C ILE A 127 13.62 -1.78 -12.08
N ASP A 128 14.47 -0.75 -11.97
CA ASP A 128 15.66 -0.58 -12.79
C ASP A 128 16.70 -1.66 -12.49
N GLU A 129 16.85 -2.04 -11.24
CA GLU A 129 17.81 -3.09 -10.83
C GLU A 129 17.30 -4.50 -11.12
N LYS A 130 15.98 -4.72 -11.02
CA LYS A 130 15.35 -6.03 -11.16
C LYS A 130 14.11 -5.97 -12.07
N PRO A 131 14.26 -5.50 -13.32
CA PRO A 131 13.10 -5.37 -14.21
C PRO A 131 12.40 -6.69 -14.48
N TYR A 132 13.17 -7.78 -14.49
CA TYR A 132 12.65 -9.11 -14.74
C TYR A 132 11.66 -9.54 -13.63
N VAL A 133 12.00 -9.26 -12.37
CA VAL A 133 11.13 -9.57 -11.21
C VAL A 133 9.84 -8.77 -11.32
N TRP A 134 9.95 -7.47 -11.58
CA TRP A 134 8.78 -6.60 -11.69
C TRP A 134 7.86 -7.01 -12.83
N ASN A 135 8.42 -7.31 -14.00
CA ASN A 135 7.64 -7.63 -15.19
C ASN A 135 6.94 -8.99 -15.12
N ASN A 136 7.44 -9.90 -14.30
CA ASN A 136 6.82 -11.23 -14.12
C ASN A 136 5.81 -11.27 -12.98
N LYS A 137 5.60 -10.16 -12.32
CA LYS A 137 4.64 -10.03 -11.24
C LYS A 137 3.22 -9.96 -11.80
N VAL A 138 2.26 -10.55 -11.08
CA VAL A 138 0.83 -10.42 -11.38
C VAL A 138 0.33 -9.08 -10.85
N HIS A 139 -0.32 -8.33 -11.68
CA HIS A 139 -0.81 -6.98 -11.35
C HIS A 139 -2.32 -6.91 -11.24
#